data_3a131f5e72e7e070f2befe3aaaedb2c6
#
_entry.id   3a131f5e72e7e070f2befe3aaaedb2c6
#
_cell.length_a   1.000
_cell.length_b   1.000
_cell.length_c   1.000
_cell.angle_alpha   90.00
_cell.angle_beta   90.00
_cell.angle_gamma   90.00
#
_symmetry.space_group_name_H-M   'P 1'
#
loop_
_entity.id
_entity.type
_entity.pdbx_description
1 polymer ?
#
loop_
_entity_poly.entity_id
_entity_poly.type
_entity_poly.pdbx_seq_one_letter_code
_entity_poly.pdbx_strand_id
1 'polypeptide(L)'
;MAVEQTQKQAIFDYVNAFLGGGMVDVELDPIHYDTALSKALSKFRQRSDNSVEESYLFLKTIPDQNEYTLPNEVVEVRKAFRRSVGSRPSTSASGGPIYSTTMIATNSQQVFNVNYNLTAVASIVVTVNGTVTTNYSTDTDARTITFNTGLTTGDVVNIKLYDSGENGGGSLFDPFSLAYTNAYLLSSSNMGGLATYDMFSQYQELVGRMFGSFIEFNWNTANKKLTILQRPRSDETIMLMAYNYRPDSELLTDYLASQWIKDYTLAACKYMLGEARSKFATIAGPQGGSALNGDALKQEAAA
;
A
#
# COMPACT_ATOMS: atom_id res chain seq x y z
N MET A 1 16.67 -1.57 3.77
CA MET A 1 18.03 -1.75 3.17
C MET A 1 18.90 -2.73 3.94
N ALA A 2 19.27 -2.53 5.23
CA ALA A 2 20.14 -3.48 5.94
C ALA A 2 19.52 -4.90 6.10
N VAL A 3 18.24 -5.00 6.46
CA VAL A 3 17.52 -6.27 6.62
C VAL A 3 17.41 -7.02 5.29
N GLU A 4 17.12 -6.32 4.23
CA GLU A 4 17.01 -6.88 2.87
C GLU A 4 18.35 -7.44 2.38
N GLN A 5 19.45 -6.74 2.62
CA GLN A 5 20.79 -7.25 2.28
C GLN A 5 21.14 -8.51 3.05
N THR A 6 20.76 -8.60 4.33
CA THR A 6 20.98 -9.81 5.15
C THR A 6 20.16 -11.00 4.63
N GLN A 7 18.93 -10.76 4.18
CA GLN A 7 18.07 -11.82 3.62
C GLN A 7 18.59 -12.31 2.27
N LYS A 8 19.03 -11.40 1.39
CA LYS A 8 19.68 -11.76 0.12
C LYS A 8 20.94 -12.60 0.35
N GLN A 9 21.78 -12.19 1.30
CA GLN A 9 22.99 -12.93 1.65
C GLN A 9 22.67 -14.33 2.15
N ALA A 10 21.64 -14.51 2.99
CA ALA A 10 21.21 -15.82 3.47
C ALA A 10 20.79 -16.75 2.31
N ILE A 11 20.18 -16.20 1.24
CA ILE A 11 19.85 -17.00 0.05
C ILE A 11 21.11 -17.34 -0.74
N PHE A 12 22.04 -16.42 -0.87
CA PHE A 12 23.31 -16.66 -1.57
C PHE A 12 24.13 -17.74 -0.84
N ASP A 13 24.19 -17.69 0.49
CA ASP A 13 24.85 -18.69 1.31
C ASP A 13 24.19 -20.06 1.17
N TYR A 14 22.84 -20.10 1.15
CA TYR A 14 22.07 -21.32 0.87
C TYR A 14 22.42 -21.90 -0.51
N VAL A 15 22.36 -21.09 -1.57
CA VAL A 15 22.66 -21.54 -2.93
C VAL A 15 24.11 -21.98 -3.07
N ASN A 16 25.04 -21.24 -2.48
CA ASN A 16 26.46 -21.58 -2.50
C ASN A 16 26.73 -22.91 -1.80
N ALA A 17 26.09 -23.16 -0.65
CA ALA A 17 26.21 -24.43 0.07
C ALA A 17 25.70 -25.62 -0.77
N PHE A 18 24.56 -25.46 -1.46
CA PHE A 18 24.01 -26.50 -2.34
C PHE A 18 24.84 -26.74 -3.62
N LEU A 19 25.57 -25.75 -4.08
CA LEU A 19 26.52 -25.87 -5.20
C LEU A 19 27.84 -26.52 -4.77
N GLY A 20 28.03 -26.78 -3.49
CA GLY A 20 29.24 -27.39 -2.93
C GLY A 20 30.25 -26.38 -2.37
N GLY A 21 29.84 -25.13 -2.16
CA GLY A 21 30.67 -24.12 -1.54
C GLY A 21 31.25 -24.60 -0.18
N GLY A 22 32.50 -24.35 0.04
CA GLY A 22 33.25 -24.88 1.19
C GLY A 22 33.84 -26.27 1.00
N MET A 23 33.37 -27.05 0.02
CA MET A 23 33.96 -28.33 -0.39
C MET A 23 34.75 -28.22 -1.69
N VAL A 24 34.20 -27.46 -2.63
CA VAL A 24 34.79 -27.19 -3.95
C VAL A 24 34.68 -25.70 -4.21
N ASP A 25 35.62 -25.16 -4.96
CA ASP A 25 35.53 -23.76 -5.43
C ASP A 25 34.40 -23.61 -6.45
N VAL A 26 33.45 -22.73 -6.14
CA VAL A 26 32.27 -22.47 -7.00
C VAL A 26 32.59 -21.31 -7.92
N GLU A 27 32.61 -21.56 -9.23
CA GLU A 27 32.99 -20.62 -10.28
C GLU A 27 31.93 -19.53 -10.55
N LEU A 28 31.19 -19.08 -9.53
CA LEU A 28 30.17 -18.05 -9.64
C LEU A 28 30.57 -16.80 -8.85
N ASP A 29 30.58 -15.66 -9.55
CA ASP A 29 30.76 -14.36 -8.92
C ASP A 29 29.46 -13.89 -8.27
N PRO A 30 29.52 -12.96 -7.28
CA PRO A 30 28.34 -12.39 -6.62
C PRO A 30 27.28 -11.85 -7.56
N ILE A 31 27.67 -11.30 -8.72
CA ILE A 31 26.76 -10.78 -9.74
C ILE A 31 25.84 -11.88 -10.33
N HIS A 32 26.32 -13.11 -10.38
CA HIS A 32 25.53 -14.23 -10.90
C HIS A 32 24.42 -14.61 -9.94
N TYR A 33 24.68 -14.58 -8.62
CA TYR A 33 23.66 -14.80 -7.59
C TYR A 33 22.59 -13.71 -7.60
N ASP A 34 22.99 -12.44 -7.71
CA ASP A 34 22.04 -11.32 -7.81
C ASP A 34 21.15 -11.44 -9.07
N THR A 35 21.75 -11.81 -10.19
CA THR A 35 21.00 -11.99 -11.45
C THR A 35 20.03 -13.17 -11.35
N ALA A 36 20.45 -14.27 -10.73
CA ALA A 36 19.60 -15.45 -10.52
C ALA A 36 18.43 -15.11 -9.59
N LEU A 37 18.68 -14.41 -8.48
CA LEU A 37 17.66 -13.97 -7.54
C LEU A 37 16.66 -12.99 -8.18
N SER A 38 17.15 -12.03 -8.93
CA SER A 38 16.32 -11.07 -9.69
C SER A 38 15.38 -11.79 -10.67
N LYS A 39 15.91 -12.80 -11.36
CA LYS A 39 15.13 -13.66 -12.25
C LYS A 39 14.07 -14.46 -11.50
N ALA A 40 14.43 -15.01 -10.34
CA ALA A 40 13.51 -15.76 -9.49
C ALA A 40 12.35 -14.88 -8.99
N LEU A 41 12.65 -13.70 -8.46
CA LEU A 41 11.64 -12.72 -8.02
C LEU A 41 10.71 -12.29 -9.16
N SER A 42 11.28 -12.00 -10.33
CA SER A 42 10.49 -11.63 -11.52
C SER A 42 9.55 -12.76 -11.95
N LYS A 43 10.02 -14.00 -11.91
CA LYS A 43 9.20 -15.19 -12.25
C LYS A 43 8.13 -15.47 -11.21
N PHE A 44 8.45 -15.29 -9.91
CA PHE A 44 7.47 -15.41 -8.84
C PHE A 44 6.34 -14.40 -9.00
N ARG A 45 6.69 -13.12 -9.24
CA ARG A 45 5.72 -12.05 -9.48
C ARG A 45 4.83 -12.27 -10.71
N GLN A 46 5.34 -12.94 -11.74
CA GLN A 46 4.57 -13.26 -12.95
C GLN A 46 3.57 -14.42 -12.77
N ARG A 47 3.82 -15.32 -11.83
CA ARG A 47 3.08 -16.60 -11.75
C ARG A 47 2.30 -16.80 -10.45
N SER A 48 2.64 -16.08 -9.40
CA SER A 48 2.03 -16.25 -8.08
C SER A 48 1.15 -15.07 -7.73
N ASP A 49 -0.12 -15.35 -7.40
CA ASP A 49 -1.05 -14.36 -6.86
C ASP A 49 -0.60 -13.86 -5.48
N ASN A 50 0.21 -14.64 -4.76
CA ASN A 50 0.77 -14.26 -3.46
C ASN A 50 1.85 -13.16 -3.56
N SER A 51 2.21 -12.74 -4.77
CA SER A 51 3.14 -11.64 -5.01
C SER A 51 2.50 -10.26 -4.89
N VAL A 52 1.18 -10.22 -4.77
CA VAL A 52 0.36 -9.00 -4.77
C VAL A 52 -0.47 -8.99 -3.50
N GLU A 53 -0.67 -7.83 -2.92
CA GLU A 53 -1.54 -7.62 -1.77
C GLU A 53 -2.60 -6.56 -2.07
N GLU A 54 -3.77 -6.74 -1.47
CA GLU A 54 -4.83 -5.73 -1.51
C GLU A 54 -4.48 -4.60 -0.54
N SER A 55 -4.53 -3.38 -1.03
CA SER A 55 -4.30 -2.19 -0.22
C SER A 55 -5.28 -1.08 -0.53
N TYR A 56 -5.47 -0.20 0.44
CA TYR A 56 -6.32 0.96 0.32
C TYR A 56 -5.45 2.22 0.33
N LEU A 57 -5.50 2.96 -0.79
CA LEU A 57 -4.77 4.20 -0.98
C LEU A 57 -5.72 5.38 -0.89
N PHE A 58 -5.27 6.46 -0.29
CA PHE A 58 -6.01 7.71 -0.27
C PHE A 58 -5.39 8.69 -1.26
N LEU A 59 -6.18 9.12 -2.23
CA LEU A 59 -5.79 10.11 -3.23
C LEU A 59 -6.55 11.42 -2.99
N LYS A 60 -5.81 12.52 -2.83
CA LYS A 60 -6.40 13.84 -2.79
C LYS A 60 -6.59 14.34 -4.22
N THR A 61 -7.83 14.60 -4.62
CA THR A 61 -8.12 15.17 -5.92
C THR A 61 -7.92 16.69 -5.91
N ILE A 62 -7.50 17.20 -7.04
CA ILE A 62 -7.33 18.64 -7.27
C ILE A 62 -8.41 19.07 -8.27
N PRO A 63 -9.09 20.22 -8.06
CA PRO A 63 -10.07 20.72 -9.01
C PRO A 63 -9.51 20.80 -10.42
N ASP A 64 -10.33 20.40 -11.40
CA ASP A 64 -9.99 20.42 -12.82
C ASP A 64 -8.83 19.51 -13.26
N GLN A 65 -8.25 18.72 -12.38
CA GLN A 65 -7.23 17.71 -12.71
C GLN A 65 -7.86 16.32 -12.79
N ASN A 66 -7.72 15.68 -13.94
CA ASN A 66 -8.26 14.34 -14.17
C ASN A 66 -7.21 13.23 -14.10
N GLU A 67 -5.93 13.55 -14.32
CA GLU A 67 -4.85 12.57 -14.37
C GLU A 67 -3.98 12.62 -13.12
N TYR A 68 -3.76 11.46 -12.54
CA TYR A 68 -2.93 11.27 -11.34
C TYR A 68 -1.93 10.14 -11.58
N THR A 69 -0.68 10.36 -11.19
CA THR A 69 0.34 9.31 -11.24
C THR A 69 0.41 8.64 -9.87
N LEU A 70 0.21 7.32 -9.84
CA LEU A 70 0.32 6.51 -8.64
C LEU A 70 1.73 5.94 -8.49
N PRO A 71 2.12 5.48 -7.29
CA PRO A 71 3.41 4.83 -7.06
C PRO A 71 3.61 3.59 -7.94
N ASN A 72 4.87 3.28 -8.26
CA ASN A 72 5.23 2.16 -9.13
C ASN A 72 4.83 0.79 -8.57
N GLU A 73 4.64 0.71 -7.26
CA GLU A 73 4.21 -0.49 -6.55
C GLU A 73 2.78 -0.90 -6.87
N VAL A 74 1.94 0.05 -7.32
CA VAL A 74 0.55 -0.22 -7.69
C VAL A 74 0.50 -1.00 -9.00
N VAL A 75 -0.07 -2.20 -8.93
CA VAL A 75 -0.27 -3.09 -10.08
C VAL A 75 -1.55 -2.76 -10.81
N GLU A 76 -2.65 -2.71 -10.07
CA GLU A 76 -3.99 -2.50 -10.59
C GLU A 76 -4.83 -1.72 -9.59
N VAL A 77 -5.68 -0.82 -10.09
CA VAL A 77 -6.72 -0.17 -9.31
C VAL A 77 -8.05 -0.81 -9.64
N ARG A 78 -8.73 -1.36 -8.64
CA ARG A 78 -9.99 -2.09 -8.80
C ARG A 78 -11.20 -1.21 -8.64
N LYS A 79 -11.21 -0.38 -7.61
CA LYS A 79 -12.35 0.47 -7.28
C LYS A 79 -11.87 1.81 -6.77
N ALA A 80 -12.63 2.84 -7.09
CA ALA A 80 -12.43 4.18 -6.54
C ALA A 80 -13.73 4.62 -5.86
N PHE A 81 -13.61 5.02 -4.60
CA PHE A 81 -14.75 5.42 -3.79
C PHE A 81 -14.64 6.89 -3.42
N ARG A 82 -15.71 7.59 -3.66
CA ARG A 82 -15.90 8.94 -3.15
C ARG A 82 -16.67 8.89 -1.84
N ARG A 83 -16.36 9.78 -0.94
CA ARG A 83 -17.19 10.01 0.22
C ARG A 83 -18.56 10.51 -0.25
N SER A 84 -19.63 9.81 0.11
CA SER A 84 -20.96 10.21 -0.37
C SER A 84 -21.35 11.57 0.21
N VAL A 85 -22.07 12.36 -0.60
CA VAL A 85 -22.61 13.65 -0.18
C VAL A 85 -23.60 13.37 0.96
N GLY A 86 -23.31 13.88 2.16
CA GLY A 86 -24.11 13.61 3.36
C GLY A 86 -23.50 12.61 4.34
N SER A 87 -22.46 11.84 3.95
CA SER A 87 -21.68 11.08 4.89
C SER A 87 -20.61 11.97 5.52
N ARG A 88 -21.00 12.79 6.46
CA ARG A 88 -20.04 13.30 7.43
C ARG A 88 -19.62 12.13 8.29
N PRO A 89 -18.34 11.99 8.66
CA PRO A 89 -17.97 11.02 9.67
C PRO A 89 -18.78 11.38 10.89
N SER A 90 -19.81 10.59 11.16
CA SER A 90 -20.56 10.72 12.39
C SER A 90 -19.63 10.32 13.52
N THR A 91 -19.03 11.30 14.12
CA THR A 91 -18.27 11.14 15.36
C THR A 91 -19.17 10.91 16.55
N SER A 92 -20.47 11.11 16.39
CA SER A 92 -21.44 10.98 17.48
C SER A 92 -21.59 9.56 18.01
N ALA A 93 -21.26 8.53 17.22
CA ALA A 93 -21.24 7.15 17.71
C ALA A 93 -20.01 6.82 18.56
N SER A 94 -18.91 7.57 18.40
CA SER A 94 -17.65 7.33 19.12
C SER A 94 -17.02 8.57 19.76
N GLY A 95 -17.65 9.75 19.64
CA GLY A 95 -17.17 11.00 20.27
C GLY A 95 -15.83 11.52 19.75
N GLY A 96 -15.34 11.01 18.60
CA GLY A 96 -14.07 11.42 18.03
C GLY A 96 -14.16 12.71 17.19
N PRO A 97 -13.03 13.40 16.92
CA PRO A 97 -13.01 14.60 16.08
C PRO A 97 -13.27 14.27 14.61
N ILE A 98 -14.03 15.13 13.92
CA ILE A 98 -14.25 15.05 12.46
C ILE A 98 -12.99 15.39 11.66
N TYR A 99 -12.11 16.18 12.26
CA TYR A 99 -10.82 16.56 11.69
C TYR A 99 -9.82 16.72 12.83
N SER A 100 -8.62 16.25 12.63
CA SER A 100 -7.52 16.44 13.58
C SER A 100 -6.24 16.72 12.80
N THR A 101 -5.54 17.76 13.18
CA THR A 101 -4.23 18.11 12.61
C THR A 101 -3.26 18.45 13.72
N THR A 102 -2.00 18.14 13.49
CA THR A 102 -0.91 18.49 14.42
C THR A 102 0.10 19.33 13.65
N MET A 103 0.45 20.48 14.19
CA MET A 103 1.40 21.41 13.60
C MET A 103 2.46 21.77 14.64
N ILE A 104 3.67 22.09 14.18
CA ILE A 104 4.75 22.56 15.03
C ILE A 104 4.89 24.06 14.82
N ALA A 105 4.85 24.83 15.89
CA ALA A 105 4.96 26.27 15.84
C ALA A 105 6.40 26.72 15.51
N THR A 106 6.49 27.77 14.70
CA THR A 106 7.73 28.52 14.52
C THR A 106 7.76 29.71 15.49
N ASN A 107 8.91 30.37 15.57
CA ASN A 107 9.10 31.46 16.55
C ASN A 107 8.04 32.56 16.40
N SER A 108 7.33 32.86 17.47
CA SER A 108 6.26 33.85 17.55
C SER A 108 5.09 33.63 16.56
N GLN A 109 4.90 32.39 16.12
CA GLN A 109 3.79 32.08 15.22
C GLN A 109 2.44 32.22 15.96
N GLN A 110 1.53 32.96 15.35
CA GLN A 110 0.17 33.17 15.88
C GLN A 110 -0.90 32.51 15.00
N VAL A 111 -0.70 32.49 13.68
CA VAL A 111 -1.72 32.05 12.72
C VAL A 111 -1.42 30.64 12.23
N PHE A 112 -2.44 29.78 12.33
CA PHE A 112 -2.40 28.39 11.86
C PHE A 112 -3.51 28.14 10.86
N ASN A 113 -3.16 27.73 9.65
CA ASN A 113 -4.13 27.41 8.62
C ASN A 113 -4.70 26.01 8.84
N VAL A 114 -6.03 25.93 8.89
CA VAL A 114 -6.76 24.67 9.01
C VAL A 114 -7.34 24.32 7.66
N ASN A 115 -6.92 23.18 7.10
CA ASN A 115 -7.41 22.74 5.80
C ASN A 115 -8.81 22.08 5.90
N TYR A 116 -9.73 22.75 6.61
CA TYR A 116 -11.10 22.31 6.79
C TYR A 116 -12.03 23.52 6.85
N ASN A 117 -13.28 23.36 6.41
CA ASN A 117 -14.28 24.42 6.48
C ASN A 117 -14.78 24.59 7.91
N LEU A 118 -14.43 25.69 8.56
CA LEU A 118 -14.78 25.96 9.96
C LEU A 118 -16.25 26.39 10.15
N THR A 119 -16.96 26.78 9.07
CA THR A 119 -18.37 27.24 9.17
C THR A 119 -19.32 26.13 9.64
N ALA A 120 -18.97 24.88 9.41
CA ALA A 120 -19.81 23.71 9.74
C ALA A 120 -19.37 22.98 11.01
N VAL A 121 -18.50 23.59 11.82
CA VAL A 121 -17.93 22.96 13.02
C VAL A 121 -18.66 23.47 14.27
N ALA A 122 -19.11 22.57 15.12
CA ALA A 122 -19.79 22.92 16.36
C ALA A 122 -18.85 23.29 17.50
N SER A 123 -17.74 22.58 17.59
CA SER A 123 -16.74 22.87 18.61
C SER A 123 -15.32 22.61 18.10
N ILE A 124 -14.41 23.45 18.55
CA ILE A 124 -13.00 23.39 18.23
C ILE A 124 -12.25 23.19 19.53
N VAL A 125 -11.44 22.16 19.60
CA VAL A 125 -10.54 21.90 20.73
C VAL A 125 -9.11 22.06 20.25
N VAL A 126 -8.42 23.04 20.82
CA VAL A 126 -7.00 23.30 20.53
C VAL A 126 -6.19 22.93 21.75
N THR A 127 -5.15 22.14 21.53
CA THR A 127 -4.18 21.82 22.58
C THR A 127 -2.79 22.28 22.15
N VAL A 128 -2.07 22.84 23.09
CA VAL A 128 -0.63 23.21 22.93
C VAL A 128 0.17 22.35 23.89
N ASN A 129 1.10 21.58 23.37
CA ASN A 129 1.91 20.63 24.16
C ASN A 129 1.05 19.67 25.03
N GLY A 130 -0.14 19.26 24.50
CA GLY A 130 -1.06 18.39 25.20
C GLY A 130 -2.03 19.10 26.17
N THR A 131 -1.87 20.39 26.43
CA THR A 131 -2.74 21.17 27.32
C THR A 131 -3.79 21.92 26.51
N VAL A 132 -5.09 21.76 26.87
CA VAL A 132 -6.17 22.47 26.20
C VAL A 132 -6.04 23.98 26.46
N THR A 133 -6.15 24.79 25.40
CA THR A 133 -6.11 26.23 25.48
C THR A 133 -7.37 26.83 24.85
N THR A 134 -7.84 27.93 25.42
CA THR A 134 -8.94 28.76 24.88
C THR A 134 -8.45 30.12 24.41
N ASN A 135 -7.13 30.37 24.45
CA ASN A 135 -6.54 31.68 24.13
C ASN A 135 -6.30 31.85 22.63
N TYR A 136 -7.34 31.64 21.83
CA TYR A 136 -7.33 31.77 20.38
C TYR A 136 -8.64 32.34 19.84
N SER A 137 -8.60 32.89 18.65
CA SER A 137 -9.76 33.26 17.84
C SER A 137 -9.79 32.45 16.53
N THR A 138 -10.96 32.28 15.98
CA THR A 138 -11.17 31.51 14.73
C THR A 138 -11.70 32.43 13.65
N ASP A 139 -11.11 32.39 12.47
CA ASP A 139 -11.63 33.00 11.27
C ASP A 139 -12.18 31.90 10.36
N THR A 140 -13.48 31.90 10.16
CA THR A 140 -14.19 30.89 9.37
C THR A 140 -13.96 31.07 7.88
N ASP A 141 -13.82 32.30 7.41
CA ASP A 141 -13.64 32.62 5.99
C ASP A 141 -12.22 32.32 5.55
N ALA A 142 -11.24 32.75 6.35
CA ALA A 142 -9.82 32.48 6.11
C ALA A 142 -9.40 31.07 6.50
N ARG A 143 -10.26 30.30 7.20
CA ARG A 143 -9.97 28.98 7.73
C ARG A 143 -8.70 28.94 8.62
N THR A 144 -8.57 29.95 9.46
CA THR A 144 -7.42 30.09 10.34
C THR A 144 -7.79 30.10 11.80
N ILE A 145 -6.87 29.63 12.62
CA ILE A 145 -6.90 29.76 14.07
C ILE A 145 -5.76 30.68 14.47
N THR A 146 -6.10 31.80 15.11
CA THR A 146 -5.13 32.83 15.51
C THR A 146 -5.03 32.87 17.03
N PHE A 147 -3.82 32.59 17.54
CA PHE A 147 -3.52 32.71 18.97
C PHE A 147 -3.32 34.16 19.38
N ASN A 148 -3.85 34.53 20.54
CA ASN A 148 -3.69 35.89 21.09
C ASN A 148 -2.23 36.20 21.51
N THR A 149 -1.45 35.15 21.77
CA THR A 149 -0.01 35.26 22.11
C THR A 149 0.77 34.35 21.16
N GLY A 150 1.91 34.85 20.67
CA GLY A 150 2.81 34.06 19.79
C GLY A 150 3.36 32.83 20.52
N LEU A 151 3.34 31.71 19.85
CA LEU A 151 3.87 30.46 20.37
C LEU A 151 5.39 30.38 20.18
N THR A 152 6.05 29.57 21.02
CA THR A 152 7.50 29.34 20.93
C THR A 152 7.83 28.30 19.86
N THR A 153 9.04 28.38 19.33
CA THR A 153 9.52 27.39 18.35
C THR A 153 9.52 26.00 18.97
N GLY A 154 8.87 25.05 18.30
CA GLY A 154 8.80 23.67 18.75
C GLY A 154 7.53 23.32 19.54
N ASP A 155 6.68 24.29 19.86
CA ASP A 155 5.38 23.99 20.48
C ASP A 155 4.52 23.17 19.54
N VAL A 156 3.97 22.06 20.04
CA VAL A 156 3.12 21.16 19.29
C VAL A 156 1.67 21.57 19.45
N VAL A 157 1.08 22.08 18.37
CA VAL A 157 -0.32 22.50 18.31
C VAL A 157 -1.15 21.38 17.69
N ASN A 158 -2.11 20.85 18.46
CA ASN A 158 -3.08 19.87 17.94
C ASN A 158 -4.45 20.52 17.91
N ILE A 159 -5.07 20.54 16.73
CA ILE A 159 -6.38 21.12 16.48
C ILE A 159 -7.35 19.99 16.17
N LYS A 160 -8.40 19.87 16.95
CA LYS A 160 -9.47 18.89 16.78
C LYS A 160 -10.80 19.59 16.57
N LEU A 161 -11.49 19.23 15.51
CA LEU A 161 -12.79 19.79 15.16
C LEU A 161 -13.87 18.76 15.41
N TYR A 162 -14.99 19.18 15.99
CA TYR A 162 -16.14 18.34 16.30
C TYR A 162 -17.39 18.88 15.64
N ASP A 163 -18.25 17.99 15.17
CA ASP A 163 -19.55 18.37 14.59
C ASP A 163 -20.62 18.51 15.70
N SER A 164 -21.68 19.26 15.41
CA SER A 164 -22.80 19.51 16.34
C SER A 164 -23.62 18.24 16.70
N GLY A 165 -23.32 17.12 16.08
CA GLY A 165 -24.03 15.87 16.36
C GLY A 165 -25.47 15.82 15.82
N GLU A 166 -25.99 16.91 15.29
CA GLU A 166 -27.39 16.97 14.80
C GLU A 166 -27.61 16.20 13.49
N ASN A 167 -26.56 15.83 12.77
CA ASN A 167 -26.62 15.02 11.56
C ASN A 167 -25.89 13.68 11.73
N GLY A 168 -26.03 13.04 12.87
CA GLY A 168 -25.39 11.78 13.27
C GLY A 168 -25.93 10.51 12.62
N GLY A 169 -26.54 10.60 11.47
CA GLY A 169 -26.84 9.45 10.64
C GLY A 169 -25.68 9.23 9.66
N GLY A 170 -24.75 8.35 9.97
CA GLY A 170 -23.91 7.79 8.93
C GLY A 170 -24.84 7.34 7.80
N SER A 171 -24.66 7.89 6.59
CA SER A 171 -25.50 7.48 5.48
C SER A 171 -25.33 5.96 5.31
N LEU A 172 -26.44 5.23 5.30
CA LEU A 172 -26.46 3.79 5.04
C LEU A 172 -25.75 3.43 3.72
N PHE A 173 -25.48 4.44 2.91
CA PHE A 173 -24.88 4.38 1.58
C PHE A 173 -23.42 4.82 1.53
N ASP A 174 -22.81 5.15 2.68
CA ASP A 174 -21.40 5.49 2.75
C ASP A 174 -20.56 4.20 2.75
N PRO A 175 -19.66 4.00 1.77
CA PRO A 175 -18.80 2.83 1.75
C PRO A 175 -17.91 2.70 2.99
N PHE A 176 -17.61 3.80 3.69
CA PHE A 176 -16.86 3.77 4.95
C PHE A 176 -17.67 3.25 6.14
N SER A 177 -18.99 3.44 6.14
CA SER A 177 -19.90 2.90 7.17
C SER A 177 -20.38 1.49 6.82
N LEU A 178 -20.19 1.06 5.59
CA LEU A 178 -20.65 -0.22 5.06
C LEU A 178 -20.06 -1.40 5.82
N ALA A 179 -18.79 -1.33 6.17
CA ALA A 179 -18.11 -2.40 6.90
C ALA A 179 -18.76 -2.65 8.27
N TYR A 180 -19.16 -1.58 8.98
CA TYR A 180 -19.84 -1.71 10.25
C TYR A 180 -21.26 -2.26 10.11
N THR A 181 -22.01 -1.79 9.12
CA THR A 181 -23.35 -2.27 8.83
C THR A 181 -23.33 -3.73 8.38
N ASN A 182 -22.35 -4.12 7.57
CA ASN A 182 -22.15 -5.49 7.16
C ASN A 182 -21.82 -6.41 8.32
N ALA A 183 -20.93 -5.99 9.23
CA ALA A 183 -20.62 -6.74 10.43
C ALA A 183 -21.84 -6.90 11.35
N TYR A 184 -22.67 -5.86 11.48
CA TYR A 184 -23.90 -5.92 12.26
C TYR A 184 -24.93 -6.87 11.65
N LEU A 185 -25.14 -6.82 10.34
CA LEU A 185 -26.08 -7.71 9.63
C LEU A 185 -25.62 -9.17 9.66
N LEU A 186 -24.33 -9.41 9.59
CA LEU A 186 -23.76 -10.77 9.71
C LEU A 186 -23.81 -11.31 11.14
N SER A 187 -23.67 -10.45 12.14
CA SER A 187 -23.71 -10.84 13.57
C SER A 187 -25.13 -11.04 14.12
N SER A 188 -26.13 -10.49 13.44
CA SER A 188 -27.52 -10.58 13.85
C SER A 188 -28.12 -11.92 13.41
N SER A 189 -28.12 -12.89 14.32
CA SER A 189 -28.75 -14.22 14.13
C SER A 189 -30.24 -14.17 13.80
N ASN A 190 -30.87 -13.02 13.92
CA ASN A 190 -32.31 -12.83 13.75
C ASN A 190 -32.73 -12.26 12.37
N MET A 191 -31.80 -11.94 11.49
CA MET A 191 -32.08 -11.22 10.24
C MET A 191 -31.85 -12.03 8.96
N GLY A 192 -32.15 -13.31 8.95
CA GLY A 192 -32.29 -14.07 7.68
C GLY A 192 -31.00 -14.54 7.01
N GLY A 193 -29.86 -14.36 7.60
CA GLY A 193 -28.60 -15.00 7.17
C GLY A 193 -27.97 -14.43 5.88
N LEU A 194 -27.14 -15.23 5.24
CA LEU A 194 -26.30 -14.86 4.10
C LEU A 194 -27.08 -14.31 2.90
N ALA A 195 -28.28 -14.82 2.64
CA ALA A 195 -29.11 -14.35 1.53
C ALA A 195 -29.59 -12.90 1.69
N THR A 196 -29.97 -12.53 2.94
CA THR A 196 -30.36 -11.14 3.25
C THR A 196 -29.17 -10.20 3.16
N TYR A 197 -27.98 -10.65 3.58
CA TYR A 197 -26.76 -9.92 3.44
C TYR A 197 -26.40 -9.67 1.96
N ASP A 198 -26.48 -10.69 1.12
CA ASP A 198 -26.19 -10.59 -0.31
C ASP A 198 -27.15 -9.62 -1.03
N MET A 199 -28.45 -9.74 -0.75
CA MET A 199 -29.45 -8.83 -1.32
C MET A 199 -29.22 -7.38 -0.88
N PHE A 200 -28.87 -7.17 0.40
CA PHE A 200 -28.57 -5.85 0.92
C PHE A 200 -27.28 -5.27 0.34
N SER A 201 -26.25 -6.08 0.18
CA SER A 201 -24.97 -5.69 -0.44
C SER A 201 -25.17 -5.26 -1.90
N GLN A 202 -25.96 -6.01 -2.67
CA GLN A 202 -26.28 -5.65 -4.05
C GLN A 202 -27.11 -4.37 -4.14
N TYR A 203 -28.07 -4.19 -3.22
CA TYR A 203 -28.84 -2.95 -3.15
C TYR A 203 -27.98 -1.74 -2.81
N GLN A 204 -27.04 -1.88 -1.87
CA GLN A 204 -26.10 -0.81 -1.53
C GLN A 204 -25.19 -0.45 -2.71
N GLU A 205 -24.71 -1.44 -3.46
CA GLU A 205 -23.90 -1.20 -4.65
C GLU A 205 -24.71 -0.42 -5.72
N LEU A 206 -25.95 -0.81 -5.93
CA LEU A 206 -26.83 -0.10 -6.86
C LEU A 206 -27.06 1.36 -6.45
N VAL A 207 -27.36 1.58 -5.18
CA VAL A 207 -27.58 2.93 -4.64
C VAL A 207 -26.29 3.74 -4.69
N GLY A 208 -25.15 3.15 -4.38
CA GLY A 208 -23.85 3.78 -4.50
C GLY A 208 -23.55 4.26 -5.92
N ARG A 209 -23.89 3.48 -6.92
CA ARG A 209 -23.79 3.87 -8.34
C ARG A 209 -24.77 4.99 -8.69
N MET A 210 -25.99 4.96 -8.20
CA MET A 210 -27.01 5.98 -8.47
C MET A 210 -26.65 7.35 -7.83
N PHE A 211 -26.10 7.35 -6.64
CA PHE A 211 -25.76 8.59 -5.90
C PHE A 211 -24.29 9.02 -6.05
N GLY A 212 -23.53 8.39 -6.97
CA GLY A 212 -22.20 8.84 -7.35
C GLY A 212 -21.11 8.60 -6.29
N SER A 213 -21.30 7.62 -5.40
CA SER A 213 -20.25 7.21 -4.45
C SER A 213 -19.12 6.45 -5.13
N PHE A 214 -19.39 5.84 -6.28
CA PHE A 214 -18.38 5.22 -7.12
C PHE A 214 -17.89 6.21 -8.17
N ILE A 215 -16.58 6.21 -8.38
CA ILE A 215 -15.92 7.04 -9.37
C ILE A 215 -15.54 6.15 -10.55
N GLU A 216 -15.97 6.54 -11.74
CA GLU A 216 -15.50 5.90 -12.96
C GLU A 216 -14.09 6.41 -13.29
N PHE A 217 -13.20 5.48 -13.54
CA PHE A 217 -11.81 5.78 -13.84
C PHE A 217 -11.26 4.82 -14.90
N ASN A 218 -10.17 5.25 -15.53
CA ASN A 218 -9.34 4.41 -16.40
C ASN A 218 -7.95 4.29 -15.77
N TRP A 219 -7.44 3.05 -15.69
CA TRP A 219 -6.11 2.75 -15.16
C TRP A 219 -5.18 2.28 -16.26
N ASN A 220 -4.04 2.94 -16.39
CA ASN A 220 -2.98 2.55 -17.31
C ASN A 220 -1.80 1.97 -16.52
N THR A 221 -1.63 0.65 -16.58
CA THR A 221 -0.60 -0.08 -15.86
C THR A 221 0.82 0.28 -16.33
N ALA A 222 1.00 0.61 -17.61
CA ALA A 222 2.31 0.92 -18.18
C ALA A 222 2.87 2.25 -17.67
N ASN A 223 2.03 3.28 -17.59
CA ASN A 223 2.43 4.63 -17.21
C ASN A 223 2.07 4.94 -15.75
N LYS A 224 1.45 3.99 -15.03
CA LYS A 224 0.95 4.18 -13.66
C LYS A 224 0.05 5.41 -13.51
N LYS A 225 -0.72 5.70 -14.56
CA LYS A 225 -1.67 6.81 -14.59
C LYS A 225 -3.08 6.35 -14.32
N LEU A 226 -3.70 7.02 -13.35
CA LEU A 226 -5.12 6.95 -13.06
C LEU A 226 -5.80 8.16 -13.68
N THR A 227 -6.73 7.93 -14.62
CA THR A 227 -7.54 9.00 -15.22
C THR A 227 -8.96 8.90 -14.68
N ILE A 228 -9.41 9.91 -13.95
CA ILE A 228 -10.76 10.01 -13.43
C ILE A 228 -11.65 10.58 -14.54
N LEU A 229 -12.71 9.86 -14.92
CA LEU A 229 -13.59 10.28 -16.01
C LEU A 229 -14.51 11.44 -15.60
N GLN A 230 -14.85 11.50 -14.31
CA GLN A 230 -15.63 12.61 -13.76
C GLN A 230 -14.67 13.74 -13.34
N ARG A 231 -14.98 14.96 -13.80
CA ARG A 231 -14.18 16.15 -13.45
C ARG A 231 -14.33 16.50 -11.96
N PRO A 232 -13.26 16.47 -11.16
CA PRO A 232 -13.32 16.90 -9.77
C PRO A 232 -13.66 18.39 -9.69
N ARG A 233 -14.67 18.74 -8.89
CA ARG A 233 -15.08 20.15 -8.71
C ARG A 233 -14.47 20.79 -7.47
N SER A 234 -14.01 19.97 -6.54
CA SER A 234 -13.44 20.40 -5.26
C SER A 234 -12.29 19.49 -4.87
N ASP A 235 -11.49 19.95 -3.91
CA ASP A 235 -10.52 19.12 -3.22
C ASP A 235 -11.26 18.04 -2.43
N GLU A 236 -11.18 16.80 -2.87
CA GLU A 236 -11.78 15.65 -2.20
C GLU A 236 -10.70 14.61 -1.92
N THR A 237 -10.89 13.84 -0.87
CA THR A 237 -10.08 12.63 -0.65
C THR A 237 -10.89 11.43 -1.12
N ILE A 238 -10.41 10.75 -2.14
CA ILE A 238 -10.98 9.50 -2.64
C ILE A 238 -10.17 8.32 -2.13
N MET A 239 -10.85 7.21 -1.88
CA MET A 239 -10.24 5.96 -1.50
C MET A 239 -10.14 5.06 -2.73
N LEU A 240 -8.95 4.56 -2.99
CA LEU A 240 -8.67 3.61 -4.06
C LEU A 240 -8.41 2.25 -3.45
N MET A 241 -9.14 1.26 -3.89
CA MET A 241 -8.83 -0.15 -3.65
C MET A 241 -7.89 -0.61 -4.75
N ALA A 242 -6.68 -0.92 -4.40
CA ALA A 242 -5.62 -1.26 -5.33
C ALA A 242 -4.90 -2.55 -4.93
N TYR A 243 -4.30 -3.19 -5.92
CA TYR A 243 -3.35 -4.27 -5.70
C TYR A 243 -1.93 -3.71 -5.82
N ASN A 244 -1.13 -3.92 -4.80
CA ASN A 244 0.26 -3.51 -4.76
C ASN A 244 1.18 -4.72 -4.82
N TYR A 245 2.35 -4.58 -5.42
CA TYR A 245 3.40 -5.58 -5.30
C TYR A 245 3.90 -5.63 -3.86
N ARG A 246 3.98 -6.83 -3.31
CA ARG A 246 4.65 -7.05 -2.03
C ARG A 246 6.15 -6.74 -2.18
N PRO A 247 6.76 -6.04 -1.21
CA PRO A 247 8.19 -5.72 -1.26
C PRO A 247 9.05 -6.98 -1.24
N ASP A 248 10.24 -6.92 -1.84
CA ASP A 248 11.16 -8.06 -1.92
C ASP A 248 11.53 -8.60 -0.54
N SER A 249 11.73 -7.71 0.43
CA SER A 249 12.04 -8.09 1.82
C SER A 249 10.98 -8.97 2.44
N GLU A 250 9.72 -8.73 2.14
CA GLU A 250 8.60 -9.52 2.65
C GLU A 250 8.51 -10.88 1.95
N LEU A 251 8.65 -10.90 0.62
CA LEU A 251 8.67 -12.15 -0.17
C LEU A 251 9.81 -13.08 0.24
N LEU A 252 10.98 -12.53 0.59
CA LEU A 252 12.13 -13.33 1.04
C LEU A 252 11.95 -13.88 2.46
N THR A 253 11.06 -13.29 3.25
CA THR A 253 10.78 -13.75 4.64
C THR A 253 9.57 -14.68 4.71
N ASP A 254 8.65 -14.56 3.75
CA ASP A 254 7.43 -15.38 3.70
C ASP A 254 7.80 -16.87 3.52
N TYR A 255 7.26 -17.71 4.40
CA TYR A 255 7.54 -19.16 4.42
C TYR A 255 7.24 -19.85 3.07
N LEU A 256 6.14 -19.49 2.42
CA LEU A 256 5.73 -20.11 1.15
C LEU A 256 6.54 -19.59 -0.05
N ALA A 257 6.76 -18.26 -0.10
CA ALA A 257 7.48 -17.65 -1.21
C ALA A 257 8.98 -17.92 -1.16
N SER A 258 9.57 -17.83 0.03
CA SER A 258 11.01 -17.93 0.25
C SER A 258 11.58 -19.27 -0.23
N GLN A 259 10.88 -20.39 0.01
CA GLN A 259 11.36 -21.70 -0.40
C GLN A 259 11.42 -21.81 -1.94
N TRP A 260 10.34 -21.43 -2.61
CA TRP A 260 10.31 -21.45 -4.08
C TRP A 260 11.37 -20.53 -4.69
N ILE A 261 11.58 -19.34 -4.10
CA ILE A 261 12.60 -18.39 -4.58
C ILE A 261 14.01 -18.97 -4.43
N LYS A 262 14.31 -19.65 -3.31
CA LYS A 262 15.59 -20.34 -3.09
C LYS A 262 15.83 -21.43 -4.11
N ASP A 263 14.85 -22.30 -4.33
CA ASP A 263 14.95 -23.40 -5.26
C ASP A 263 15.10 -22.94 -6.70
N TYR A 264 14.34 -21.92 -7.10
CA TYR A 264 14.46 -21.35 -8.43
C TYR A 264 15.80 -20.60 -8.64
N THR A 265 16.29 -19.91 -7.61
CA THR A 265 17.61 -19.27 -7.65
C THR A 265 18.72 -20.30 -7.78
N LEU A 266 18.63 -21.40 -7.05
CA LEU A 266 19.57 -22.53 -7.17
C LEU A 266 19.53 -23.13 -8.59
N ALA A 267 18.35 -23.38 -9.13
CA ALA A 267 18.19 -23.88 -10.49
C ALA A 267 18.79 -22.91 -11.54
N ALA A 268 18.55 -21.60 -11.38
CA ALA A 268 19.13 -20.61 -12.27
C ALA A 268 20.67 -20.55 -12.20
N CYS A 269 21.25 -20.70 -11.00
CA CYS A 269 22.70 -20.78 -10.82
C CYS A 269 23.28 -22.07 -11.44
N LYS A 270 22.63 -23.22 -11.23
CA LYS A 270 23.01 -24.49 -11.90
C LYS A 270 22.97 -24.36 -13.41
N TYR A 271 21.94 -23.71 -13.94
CA TYR A 271 21.82 -23.47 -15.38
C TYR A 271 22.97 -22.61 -15.93
N MET A 272 23.33 -21.52 -15.24
CA MET A 272 24.44 -20.64 -15.64
C MET A 272 25.78 -21.40 -15.62
N LEU A 273 26.04 -22.18 -14.57
CA LEU A 273 27.23 -23.05 -14.50
C LEU A 273 27.24 -24.09 -15.61
N GLY A 274 26.09 -24.72 -15.88
CA GLY A 274 25.92 -25.68 -16.95
C GLY A 274 26.19 -25.07 -18.33
N GLU A 275 25.74 -23.85 -18.59
CA GLU A 275 26.03 -23.10 -19.81
C GLU A 275 27.52 -22.79 -19.98
N ALA A 276 28.17 -22.33 -18.91
CA ALA A 276 29.60 -22.04 -18.93
C ALA A 276 30.42 -23.29 -19.22
N ARG A 277 30.12 -24.39 -18.49
CA ARG A 277 30.86 -25.65 -18.64
C ARG A 277 30.57 -26.38 -19.95
N SER A 278 29.39 -26.26 -20.53
CA SER A 278 29.05 -26.90 -21.80
C SER A 278 29.76 -26.26 -23.01
N LYS A 279 30.33 -25.04 -22.87
CA LYS A 279 31.16 -24.42 -23.92
C LYS A 279 32.49 -25.16 -24.12
N PHE A 280 32.95 -25.91 -23.12
CA PHE A 280 34.16 -26.68 -23.16
C PHE A 280 33.77 -28.18 -23.08
N ALA A 281 33.79 -28.85 -24.21
CA ALA A 281 33.38 -30.26 -24.27
C ALA A 281 34.30 -31.17 -23.41
N THR A 282 35.59 -30.88 -23.41
CA THR A 282 36.57 -31.61 -22.62
C THR A 282 37.70 -30.70 -22.19
N ILE A 283 38.23 -30.92 -20.99
CA ILE A 283 39.49 -30.30 -20.53
C ILE A 283 40.61 -31.22 -20.96
N ALA A 284 41.62 -30.69 -21.71
CA ALA A 284 42.79 -31.44 -22.12
C ALA A 284 43.56 -31.95 -20.92
N GLY A 285 43.70 -33.26 -20.79
CA GLY A 285 44.45 -33.94 -19.75
C GLY A 285 45.41 -34.98 -20.32
N PRO A 286 46.42 -35.43 -19.57
CA PRO A 286 47.47 -36.35 -20.05
C PRO A 286 46.99 -37.74 -20.47
N GLN A 287 45.73 -38.13 -20.14
CA GLN A 287 45.13 -39.42 -20.48
C GLN A 287 43.83 -39.30 -21.31
N GLY A 288 43.70 -38.27 -22.10
CA GLY A 288 42.48 -38.03 -22.91
C GLY A 288 41.45 -37.25 -22.14
N GLY A 289 41.05 -36.13 -22.35
CA GLY A 289 40.25 -35.13 -21.66
C GLY A 289 39.11 -35.64 -20.79
N SER A 290 38.91 -34.98 -19.66
CA SER A 290 37.75 -35.17 -18.78
C SER A 290 36.57 -34.40 -19.30
N ALA A 291 35.42 -35.05 -19.48
CA ALA A 291 34.16 -34.40 -19.84
C ALA A 291 33.65 -33.54 -18.68
N LEU A 292 33.30 -32.33 -18.98
CA LEU A 292 32.62 -31.40 -18.02
C LEU A 292 31.13 -31.73 -17.97
N ASN A 293 30.56 -31.88 -16.76
CA ASN A 293 29.15 -32.23 -16.53
C ASN A 293 28.19 -31.05 -16.79
N GLY A 294 28.45 -30.22 -17.87
CA GLY A 294 27.60 -29.06 -18.17
C GLY A 294 26.17 -29.44 -18.53
N ASP A 295 25.97 -30.47 -19.33
CA ASP A 295 24.64 -30.89 -19.77
C ASP A 295 23.82 -31.55 -18.62
N ALA A 296 24.49 -32.28 -17.71
CA ALA A 296 23.83 -32.81 -16.53
C ALA A 296 23.31 -31.71 -15.61
N LEU A 297 24.12 -30.66 -15.39
CA LEU A 297 23.69 -29.49 -14.59
C LEU A 297 22.49 -28.76 -15.22
N LYS A 298 22.44 -28.66 -16.55
CA LYS A 298 21.29 -28.07 -17.26
C LYS A 298 20.03 -28.91 -17.10
N GLN A 299 20.15 -30.23 -17.16
CA GLN A 299 19.02 -31.15 -16.94
C GLN A 299 18.49 -31.06 -15.49
N GLU A 300 19.39 -31.05 -14.50
CA GLU A 300 19.01 -30.85 -13.11
C GLU A 300 18.35 -29.49 -12.86
N ALA A 301 18.79 -28.44 -13.55
CA ALA A 301 18.19 -27.11 -13.44
C ALA A 301 16.81 -27.03 -14.09
N ALA A 302 16.49 -27.90 -15.02
CA ALA A 302 15.21 -27.95 -15.73
C ALA A 302 14.15 -28.84 -15.00
N ALA A 303 14.60 -29.75 -14.16
CA ALA A 303 13.75 -30.65 -13.37
C ALA A 303 13.14 -29.95 -12.16
#